data_88f94035eef0817d2878f059e5b0a4dd
#
_entry.id   88f94035eef0817d2878f059e5b0a4dd
#
_cell.length_a   1.000
_cell.length_b   1.000
_cell.length_c   1.000
_cell.angle_alpha   90.00
_cell.angle_beta   90.00
_cell.angle_gamma   90.00
#
_symmetry.space_group_name_H-M   'P 1'
#
loop_
_entity.id
_entity.type
_entity.pdbx_description
1 polymer ?
#
loop_
_entity_poly.entity_id
_entity_poly.type
_entity_poly.pdbx_seq_one_letter_code
_entity_poly.pdbx_strand_id
1 'polypeptide(L)'
;MLDCTTHLIPDPKITYTVKPGREDFEKGHIPGAQFVDIQADVSDNSGKTKLRFMLPPAADFAAAMRRFGVSDDSRIVAYSTANPQWATRVWWVLRVFGFDNAAVLNGGYQKWAREGRAVETGPAKPRPAGSFTERRAQPLMADKHDVLAAIGDGAVCTINALQAPQHAGSGGNTYGRPGRIKGSVNVPTVGLIDPATNTFLPPAKLRAKFDEVHAFDRKVITYCGGGIAASATAHALVMLGHPDVRLYDASMSEWAVDESLPMEVG
;
A
#
# COMPACT_ATOMS: atom_id res chain seq x y z
N MET A 1 3.70 13.06 -12.15
CA MET A 1 3.62 11.59 -12.19
C MET A 1 4.70 11.03 -11.28
N LEU A 2 4.39 10.01 -10.46
CA LEU A 2 5.33 9.30 -9.60
C LEU A 2 5.29 7.80 -9.95
N ASP A 3 6.42 7.25 -10.37
CA ASP A 3 6.58 5.81 -10.57
C ASP A 3 7.03 5.18 -9.25
N CYS A 4 6.22 4.27 -8.74
CA CYS A 4 6.40 3.61 -7.44
C CYS A 4 6.80 2.13 -7.60
N THR A 5 7.30 1.74 -8.76
CA THR A 5 7.62 0.34 -9.08
C THR A 5 8.64 -0.24 -8.11
N THR A 6 8.25 -1.31 -7.46
CA THR A 6 9.09 -2.05 -6.51
C THR A 6 8.85 -3.54 -6.69
N HIS A 7 9.88 -4.35 -6.52
CA HIS A 7 9.84 -5.80 -6.61
C HIS A 7 10.18 -6.44 -5.27
N LEU A 8 9.44 -7.49 -4.93
CA LEU A 8 9.80 -8.42 -3.86
C LEU A 8 10.40 -9.66 -4.51
N ILE A 9 11.69 -9.82 -4.37
CA ILE A 9 12.41 -10.97 -4.91
C ILE A 9 12.46 -12.05 -3.82
N PRO A 10 11.89 -13.25 -4.04
CA PRO A 10 11.94 -14.32 -3.07
C PRO A 10 13.37 -14.63 -2.66
N ASP A 11 13.58 -14.82 -1.35
CA ASP A 11 14.88 -15.13 -0.77
C ASP A 11 14.70 -16.25 0.27
N PRO A 12 15.43 -17.37 0.17
CA PRO A 12 15.24 -18.50 1.06
C PRO A 12 15.64 -18.22 2.54
N LYS A 13 16.43 -17.14 2.79
CA LYS A 13 16.91 -16.81 4.13
C LYS A 13 16.04 -15.77 4.85
N ILE A 14 15.46 -14.82 4.09
CA ILE A 14 14.76 -13.65 4.64
C ILE A 14 13.41 -13.42 3.99
N THR A 15 12.80 -14.45 3.41
CA THR A 15 11.53 -14.43 2.69
C THR A 15 11.60 -13.70 1.36
N TYR A 16 12.05 -12.45 1.35
CA TYR A 16 12.26 -11.65 0.14
C TYR A 16 13.24 -10.50 0.36
N THR A 17 13.91 -10.10 -0.70
CA THR A 17 14.62 -8.83 -0.80
C THR A 17 13.75 -7.79 -1.50
N VAL A 18 13.88 -6.54 -1.11
CA VAL A 18 13.21 -5.41 -1.78
C VAL A 18 14.15 -4.88 -2.86
N LYS A 19 13.69 -4.87 -4.12
CA LYS A 19 14.43 -4.27 -5.24
C LYS A 19 13.62 -3.10 -5.79
N PRO A 20 14.13 -1.85 -5.71
CA PRO A 20 13.52 -0.71 -6.40
C PRO A 20 13.45 -0.95 -7.91
N GLY A 21 12.34 -0.59 -8.56
CA GLY A 21 12.13 -0.78 -10.00
C GLY A 21 12.81 0.26 -10.88
N ARG A 22 13.92 0.86 -10.43
CA ARG A 22 14.65 1.91 -11.18
C ARG A 22 15.07 1.44 -12.58
N GLU A 23 15.54 0.21 -12.68
CA GLU A 23 15.95 -0.35 -13.99
C GLU A 23 14.74 -0.46 -14.96
N ASP A 24 13.54 -0.75 -14.46
CA ASP A 24 12.35 -0.81 -15.29
C ASP A 24 11.89 0.59 -15.69
N PHE A 25 11.97 1.56 -14.77
CA PHE A 25 11.73 2.95 -15.04
C PHE A 25 12.65 3.48 -16.17
N GLU A 26 13.95 3.18 -16.11
CA GLU A 26 14.92 3.63 -17.13
C GLU A 26 14.71 2.97 -18.51
N LYS A 27 14.17 1.74 -18.54
CA LYS A 27 13.76 1.08 -19.79
C LYS A 27 12.54 1.74 -20.42
N GLY A 28 11.63 2.28 -19.59
CA GLY A 28 10.44 2.96 -20.08
C GLY A 28 9.54 3.45 -18.96
N HIS A 29 9.17 4.74 -19.02
CA HIS A 29 8.28 5.36 -18.05
C HIS A 29 7.34 6.39 -18.71
N ILE A 30 6.34 6.83 -17.98
CA ILE A 30 5.42 7.88 -18.43
C ILE A 30 6.18 9.21 -18.50
N PRO A 31 6.06 9.99 -19.59
CA PRO A 31 6.83 11.21 -19.78
C PRO A 31 6.76 12.17 -18.59
N GLY A 32 7.92 12.63 -18.16
CA GLY A 32 8.07 13.55 -17.03
C GLY A 32 7.84 12.93 -15.66
N ALA A 33 7.72 11.61 -15.53
CA ALA A 33 7.60 10.96 -14.22
C ALA A 33 8.90 11.08 -13.41
N GLN A 34 8.75 11.07 -12.08
CA GLN A 34 9.84 10.89 -11.13
C GLN A 34 9.77 9.49 -10.54
N PHE A 35 10.91 8.85 -10.35
CA PHE A 35 10.98 7.53 -9.72
C PHE A 35 11.03 7.67 -8.20
N VAL A 36 10.17 6.94 -7.50
CA VAL A 36 10.11 6.87 -6.03
C VAL A 36 10.58 5.50 -5.56
N ASP A 37 11.70 5.47 -4.86
CA ASP A 37 12.09 4.30 -4.07
C ASP A 37 11.27 4.30 -2.78
N ILE A 38 10.30 3.39 -2.68
CA ILE A 38 9.36 3.38 -1.55
C ILE A 38 10.09 3.23 -0.21
N GLN A 39 11.10 2.34 -0.15
CA GLN A 39 11.82 2.13 1.11
C GLN A 39 12.70 3.34 1.44
N ALA A 40 13.44 3.86 0.49
CA ALA A 40 14.40 4.93 0.74
C ALA A 40 13.75 6.31 0.86
N ASP A 41 12.70 6.61 0.08
CA ASP A 41 12.17 7.95 -0.07
C ASP A 41 10.93 8.24 0.79
N VAL A 42 10.07 7.22 1.01
CA VAL A 42 8.75 7.41 1.63
C VAL A 42 8.44 6.39 2.73
N SER A 43 9.48 5.82 3.34
CA SER A 43 9.37 4.96 4.53
C SER A 43 10.26 5.45 5.66
N ASP A 44 9.99 4.99 6.88
CA ASP A 44 10.82 5.31 8.06
C ASP A 44 12.21 4.67 7.94
N ASN A 45 13.23 5.49 7.85
CA ASN A 45 14.65 5.12 7.84
C ASN A 45 15.40 5.65 9.07
N SER A 46 14.69 6.03 10.13
CA SER A 46 15.28 6.57 11.37
C SER A 46 16.10 5.55 12.17
N GLY A 47 15.97 4.25 11.84
CA GLY A 47 16.59 3.16 12.59
C GLY A 47 15.85 2.77 13.88
N LYS A 48 14.73 3.43 14.21
CA LYS A 48 13.91 3.14 15.39
C LYS A 48 13.13 1.82 15.26
N THR A 49 12.88 1.38 14.05
CA THR A 49 12.22 0.11 13.75
C THR A 49 13.04 -0.72 12.77
N LYS A 50 12.93 -2.05 12.86
CA LYS A 50 13.45 -2.99 11.86
C LYS A 50 12.40 -3.38 10.81
N LEU A 51 11.16 -2.91 10.98
CA LEU A 51 10.07 -3.18 10.06
C LEU A 51 10.25 -2.34 8.79
N ARG A 52 9.96 -2.96 7.66
CA ARG A 52 10.05 -2.29 6.34
C ARG A 52 8.78 -1.52 6.06
N PHE A 53 8.90 -0.48 5.23
CA PHE A 53 7.80 0.28 4.68
C PHE A 53 6.94 1.05 5.71
N MET A 54 7.41 1.21 6.94
CA MET A 54 6.69 1.95 7.97
C MET A 54 6.49 3.42 7.56
N LEU A 55 5.42 4.03 8.06
CA LEU A 55 5.13 5.44 7.81
C LEU A 55 6.34 6.32 8.20
N PRO A 56 6.84 7.17 7.29
CA PRO A 56 7.99 8.03 7.59
C PRO A 56 7.61 9.16 8.57
N PRO A 57 8.57 9.78 9.25
CA PRO A 57 8.36 11.06 9.90
C PRO A 57 7.85 12.13 8.92
N ALA A 58 6.96 13.01 9.38
CA ALA A 58 6.33 14.02 8.53
C ALA A 58 7.35 14.94 7.82
N ALA A 59 8.41 15.32 8.53
CA ALA A 59 9.49 16.16 7.99
C ALA A 59 10.22 15.46 6.82
N ASP A 60 10.52 14.16 6.97
CA ASP A 60 11.23 13.36 5.96
C ASP A 60 10.35 13.17 4.72
N PHE A 61 9.05 12.88 4.94
CA PHE A 61 8.10 12.79 3.84
C PHE A 61 7.97 14.11 3.08
N ALA A 62 7.83 15.23 3.78
CA ALA A 62 7.75 16.55 3.15
C ALA A 62 9.03 16.89 2.37
N ALA A 63 10.20 16.53 2.91
CA ALA A 63 11.48 16.70 2.22
C ALA A 63 11.55 15.86 0.94
N ALA A 64 11.07 14.60 0.97
CA ALA A 64 11.00 13.74 -0.20
C ALA A 64 10.06 14.33 -1.27
N MET A 65 8.86 14.79 -0.89
CA MET A 65 7.92 15.42 -1.83
C MET A 65 8.52 16.67 -2.48
N ARG A 66 9.18 17.54 -1.70
CA ARG A 66 9.90 18.70 -2.28
C ARG A 66 10.96 18.29 -3.28
N ARG A 67 11.75 17.25 -2.97
CA ARG A 67 12.78 16.72 -3.88
C ARG A 67 12.21 16.21 -5.20
N PHE A 68 11.00 15.64 -5.19
CA PHE A 68 10.28 15.25 -6.42
C PHE A 68 9.60 16.41 -7.15
N GLY A 69 9.79 17.65 -6.70
CA GLY A 69 9.19 18.83 -7.30
C GLY A 69 7.69 18.97 -7.00
N VAL A 70 7.23 18.38 -5.89
CA VAL A 70 5.84 18.48 -5.46
C VAL A 70 5.64 19.70 -4.58
N SER A 71 4.59 20.47 -4.85
CA SER A 71 4.13 21.62 -4.08
C SER A 71 2.70 21.37 -3.57
N ASP A 72 2.19 22.20 -2.67
CA ASP A 72 0.88 22.02 -2.06
C ASP A 72 -0.29 22.11 -3.06
N ASP A 73 -0.11 22.78 -4.18
CA ASP A 73 -1.06 22.92 -5.29
C ASP A 73 -0.89 21.85 -6.38
N SER A 74 0.11 20.99 -6.25
CA SER A 74 0.37 19.93 -7.24
C SER A 74 -0.78 18.93 -7.32
N ARG A 75 -0.97 18.37 -8.51
CA ARG A 75 -1.79 17.16 -8.72
C ARG A 75 -0.89 15.97 -8.94
N ILE A 76 -0.93 15.01 -8.03
CA ILE A 76 -0.12 13.80 -8.09
C ILE A 76 -0.90 12.68 -8.75
N VAL A 77 -0.25 11.94 -9.66
CA VAL A 77 -0.72 10.63 -10.11
C VAL A 77 0.40 9.62 -9.86
N ALA A 78 0.15 8.66 -8.98
CA ALA A 78 1.07 7.56 -8.68
C ALA A 78 0.76 6.37 -9.57
N TYR A 79 1.78 5.66 -10.03
CA TYR A 79 1.64 4.43 -10.79
C TYR A 79 2.77 3.45 -10.49
N SER A 80 2.61 2.20 -10.92
CA SER A 80 3.66 1.20 -10.94
C SER A 80 3.58 0.34 -12.19
N THR A 81 4.66 -0.35 -12.51
CA THR A 81 4.71 -1.19 -13.70
C THR A 81 3.93 -2.49 -13.53
N ALA A 82 4.10 -3.20 -12.42
CA ALA A 82 3.59 -4.56 -12.28
C ALA A 82 2.33 -4.67 -11.42
N ASN A 83 2.30 -4.03 -10.24
CA ASN A 83 1.23 -4.21 -9.27
C ASN A 83 0.81 -2.85 -8.69
N PRO A 84 -0.48 -2.50 -8.71
CA PRO A 84 -0.95 -1.19 -8.25
C PRO A 84 -0.73 -0.94 -6.75
N GLN A 85 -0.48 -1.98 -5.95
CA GLN A 85 -0.28 -1.84 -4.49
C GLN A 85 0.86 -0.89 -4.11
N TRP A 86 1.90 -0.75 -4.94
CA TRP A 86 2.99 0.18 -4.71
C TRP A 86 2.56 1.63 -4.90
N ALA A 87 1.77 1.88 -5.93
CA ALA A 87 1.18 3.20 -6.18
C ALA A 87 0.13 3.55 -5.10
N THR A 88 -0.69 2.58 -4.68
CA THR A 88 -1.66 2.81 -3.59
C THR A 88 -0.98 3.06 -2.26
N ARG A 89 0.20 2.48 -2.01
CA ARG A 89 1.00 2.79 -0.81
C ARG A 89 1.40 4.26 -0.78
N VAL A 90 1.97 4.79 -1.85
CA VAL A 90 2.35 6.21 -1.94
C VAL A 90 1.12 7.11 -1.84
N TRP A 91 0.03 6.76 -2.51
CA TRP A 91 -1.24 7.47 -2.41
C TRP A 91 -1.77 7.48 -0.96
N TRP A 92 -1.68 6.35 -0.23
CA TRP A 92 -2.13 6.27 1.16
C TRP A 92 -1.28 7.16 2.07
N VAL A 93 0.04 7.15 1.92
CA VAL A 93 0.95 8.00 2.70
C VAL A 93 0.68 9.48 2.45
N LEU A 94 0.44 9.88 1.19
CA LEU A 94 0.01 11.24 0.84
C LEU A 94 -1.26 11.63 1.59
N ARG A 95 -2.27 10.76 1.59
CA ARG A 95 -3.53 10.97 2.29
C ARG A 95 -3.35 11.04 3.81
N VAL A 96 -2.51 10.19 4.39
CA VAL A 96 -2.16 10.25 5.82
C VAL A 96 -1.60 11.61 6.19
N PHE A 97 -0.78 12.21 5.34
CA PHE A 97 -0.27 13.57 5.54
C PHE A 97 -1.19 14.67 4.99
N GLY A 98 -2.48 14.40 4.79
CA GLY A 98 -3.49 15.39 4.43
C GLY A 98 -3.33 15.97 3.02
N PHE A 99 -2.74 15.21 2.09
CA PHE A 99 -2.63 15.58 0.69
C PHE A 99 -3.59 14.73 -0.15
N ASP A 100 -4.79 15.25 -0.40
CA ASP A 100 -5.87 14.52 -1.08
C ASP A 100 -5.88 14.75 -2.61
N ASN A 101 -5.09 15.69 -3.15
CA ASN A 101 -5.00 15.93 -4.60
C ASN A 101 -4.09 14.90 -5.29
N ALA A 102 -4.32 13.63 -4.98
CA ALA A 102 -3.57 12.50 -5.46
C ALA A 102 -4.49 11.40 -6.01
N ALA A 103 -4.05 10.73 -7.06
CA ALA A 103 -4.74 9.60 -7.68
C ALA A 103 -3.77 8.46 -8.02
N VAL A 104 -4.31 7.26 -8.18
CA VAL A 104 -3.60 6.10 -8.71
C VAL A 104 -3.99 5.87 -10.16
N LEU A 105 -3.00 5.71 -11.04
CA LEU A 105 -3.25 5.38 -12.43
C LEU A 105 -3.70 3.92 -12.55
N ASN A 106 -4.97 3.73 -12.83
CA ASN A 106 -5.58 2.39 -12.92
C ASN A 106 -5.03 1.61 -14.13
N GLY A 107 -4.37 0.48 -13.90
CA GLY A 107 -3.66 -0.32 -14.90
C GLY A 107 -2.17 0.05 -15.05
N GLY A 108 -1.72 1.12 -14.41
CA GLY A 108 -0.32 1.53 -14.32
C GLY A 108 0.38 1.72 -15.67
N TYR A 109 1.70 1.57 -15.66
CA TYR A 109 2.52 1.73 -16.87
C TYR A 109 2.18 0.69 -17.95
N GLN A 110 1.88 -0.54 -17.59
CA GLN A 110 1.58 -1.59 -18.57
C GLN A 110 0.37 -1.25 -19.45
N LYS A 111 -0.70 -0.73 -18.85
CA LYS A 111 -1.87 -0.28 -19.59
C LYS A 111 -1.54 0.95 -20.43
N TRP A 112 -0.83 1.92 -19.90
CA TRP A 112 -0.35 3.11 -20.60
C TRP A 112 0.42 2.76 -21.89
N ALA A 113 1.40 1.87 -21.78
CA ALA A 113 2.23 1.44 -22.92
C ALA A 113 1.42 0.63 -23.94
N ARG A 114 0.52 -0.28 -23.49
CA ARG A 114 -0.36 -1.05 -24.41
C ARG A 114 -1.32 -0.18 -25.22
N GLU A 115 -1.70 0.98 -24.68
CA GLU A 115 -2.54 1.97 -25.38
C GLU A 115 -1.73 2.82 -26.39
N GLY A 116 -0.45 2.51 -26.62
CA GLY A 116 0.41 3.24 -27.55
C GLY A 116 0.71 4.68 -27.13
N ARG A 117 0.57 5.01 -25.84
CA ARG A 117 0.85 6.35 -25.32
C ARG A 117 2.35 6.63 -25.28
N ALA A 118 2.72 7.91 -25.27
CA ALA A 118 4.12 8.33 -25.25
C ALA A 118 4.88 7.74 -24.05
N VAL A 119 6.12 7.32 -24.29
CA VAL A 119 7.04 6.74 -23.30
C VAL A 119 8.37 7.49 -23.37
N GLU A 120 8.96 7.77 -22.23
CA GLU A 120 10.37 8.22 -22.08
C GLU A 120 11.22 7.06 -21.59
N THR A 121 12.53 7.13 -21.90
CA THR A 121 13.55 6.17 -21.44
C THR A 121 14.70 6.91 -20.77
N GLY A 122 15.51 6.20 -19.99
CA GLY A 122 16.63 6.77 -19.25
C GLY A 122 16.24 7.31 -17.89
N PRO A 123 17.15 8.02 -17.19
CA PRO A 123 16.89 8.53 -15.85
C PRO A 123 15.84 9.65 -15.85
N ALA A 124 15.16 9.81 -14.71
CA ALA A 124 14.23 10.92 -14.52
C ALA A 124 14.91 12.27 -14.75
N LYS A 125 14.25 13.15 -15.48
CA LYS A 125 14.75 14.54 -15.65
C LYS A 125 14.63 15.29 -14.33
N PRO A 126 15.69 15.96 -13.85
CA PRO A 126 15.64 16.77 -12.64
C PRO A 126 14.51 17.79 -12.71
N ARG A 127 13.84 17.99 -11.58
CA ARG A 127 12.84 19.06 -11.41
C ARG A 127 13.32 20.06 -10.37
N PRO A 128 12.94 21.33 -10.47
CA PRO A 128 13.10 22.26 -9.36
C PRO A 128 12.43 21.71 -8.10
N ALA A 129 13.01 21.97 -6.94
CA ALA A 129 12.41 21.59 -5.69
C ALA A 129 11.02 22.24 -5.53
N GLY A 130 10.05 21.45 -5.07
CA GLY A 130 8.72 21.94 -4.76
C GLY A 130 8.63 22.63 -3.39
N SER A 131 7.43 23.14 -3.09
CA SER A 131 7.10 23.82 -1.83
C SER A 131 6.05 23.04 -1.03
N PHE A 132 6.28 21.74 -0.83
CA PHE A 132 5.37 20.88 -0.06
C PHE A 132 5.47 21.19 1.44
N THR A 133 4.35 21.53 2.05
CA THR A 133 4.28 21.85 3.49
C THR A 133 4.26 20.57 4.33
N GLU A 134 5.08 20.53 5.38
CA GLU A 134 4.99 19.49 6.39
C GLU A 134 3.63 19.55 7.10
N ARG A 135 2.96 18.40 7.21
CA ARG A 135 1.63 18.29 7.82
C ARG A 135 1.61 17.16 8.85
N ARG A 136 0.82 17.36 9.89
CA ARG A 136 0.59 16.31 10.88
C ARG A 136 -0.16 15.14 10.23
N ALA A 137 0.24 13.91 10.59
CA ALA A 137 -0.46 12.71 10.15
C ALA A 137 -1.92 12.70 10.62
N GLN A 138 -2.83 12.38 9.70
CA GLN A 138 -4.24 12.13 9.96
C GLN A 138 -4.41 10.76 10.64
N PRO A 139 -5.50 10.52 11.40
CA PRO A 139 -5.73 9.27 12.13
C PRO A 139 -6.17 8.12 11.19
N LEU A 140 -5.46 7.94 10.07
CA LEU A 140 -5.75 6.90 9.07
C LEU A 140 -4.87 5.65 9.25
N MET A 141 -3.93 5.69 10.21
CA MET A 141 -3.11 4.53 10.58
C MET A 141 -3.67 3.91 11.85
N ALA A 142 -3.64 2.59 11.91
CA ALA A 142 -3.89 1.80 13.11
C ALA A 142 -2.57 1.23 13.63
N ASP A 143 -2.42 1.09 14.93
CA ASP A 143 -1.35 0.35 15.58
C ASP A 143 -1.85 -1.00 16.12
N LYS A 144 -0.97 -1.77 16.74
CA LYS A 144 -1.31 -3.08 17.31
C LYS A 144 -2.36 -3.00 18.44
N HIS A 145 -2.41 -1.89 19.17
CA HIS A 145 -3.37 -1.70 20.24
C HIS A 145 -4.77 -1.44 19.70
N ASP A 146 -4.87 -0.66 18.60
CA ASP A 146 -6.13 -0.47 17.87
C ASP A 146 -6.67 -1.81 17.35
N VAL A 147 -5.79 -2.63 16.76
CA VAL A 147 -6.17 -3.94 16.20
C VAL A 147 -6.53 -4.92 17.32
N LEU A 148 -5.80 -4.91 18.43
CA LEU A 148 -6.12 -5.75 19.59
C LEU A 148 -7.49 -5.40 20.19
N ALA A 149 -7.79 -4.10 20.28
CA ALA A 149 -9.09 -3.61 20.74
C ALA A 149 -10.24 -3.96 19.77
N ALA A 150 -9.96 -4.11 18.49
CA ALA A 150 -10.94 -4.49 17.47
C ALA A 150 -11.33 -5.98 17.53
N ILE A 151 -10.54 -6.82 18.21
CA ILE A 151 -10.88 -8.26 18.33
C ILE A 151 -12.13 -8.44 19.18
N GLY A 152 -13.20 -8.97 18.56
CA GLY A 152 -14.49 -9.16 19.21
C GLY A 152 -15.39 -7.91 19.22
N ASP A 153 -14.92 -6.77 18.73
CA ASP A 153 -15.76 -5.58 18.53
C ASP A 153 -16.56 -5.71 17.24
N GLY A 154 -17.86 -5.89 17.36
CA GLY A 154 -18.79 -6.01 16.22
C GLY A 154 -18.88 -4.73 15.35
N ALA A 155 -18.41 -3.59 15.83
CA ALA A 155 -18.38 -2.32 15.09
C ALA A 155 -17.15 -2.17 14.16
N VAL A 156 -16.17 -3.09 14.25
CA VAL A 156 -14.93 -3.05 13.46
C VAL A 156 -14.80 -4.31 12.60
N CYS A 157 -14.47 -4.14 11.33
CA CYS A 157 -14.11 -5.20 10.40
C CYS A 157 -12.59 -5.17 10.14
N THR A 158 -11.85 -6.11 10.69
CA THR A 158 -10.42 -6.25 10.42
C THR A 158 -10.22 -7.12 9.18
N ILE A 159 -9.66 -6.56 8.10
CA ILE A 159 -9.53 -7.23 6.78
C ILE A 159 -8.08 -7.58 6.51
N ASN A 160 -7.82 -8.88 6.32
CA ASN A 160 -6.55 -9.40 5.82
C ASN A 160 -6.50 -9.32 4.30
N ALA A 161 -5.55 -8.59 3.75
CA ALA A 161 -5.32 -8.42 2.32
C ALA A 161 -4.37 -9.47 1.69
N LEU A 162 -3.83 -10.38 2.49
CA LEU A 162 -2.99 -11.50 2.03
C LEU A 162 -3.85 -12.56 1.31
N GLN A 163 -3.18 -13.45 0.59
CA GLN A 163 -3.85 -14.55 -0.11
C GLN A 163 -4.52 -15.52 0.87
N ALA A 164 -5.59 -16.18 0.44
CA ALA A 164 -6.38 -17.08 1.26
C ALA A 164 -5.55 -18.20 1.95
N PRO A 165 -4.57 -18.86 1.29
CA PRO A 165 -3.72 -19.83 1.98
C PRO A 165 -2.90 -19.21 3.14
N GLN A 166 -2.41 -17.97 2.99
CA GLN A 166 -1.68 -17.29 4.07
C GLN A 166 -2.62 -16.93 5.22
N HIS A 167 -3.84 -16.47 4.91
CA HIS A 167 -4.88 -16.18 5.90
C HIS A 167 -5.28 -17.43 6.68
N ALA A 168 -5.44 -18.57 6.00
CA ALA A 168 -5.79 -19.84 6.62
C ALA A 168 -4.62 -20.51 7.39
N GLY A 169 -3.39 -20.01 7.24
CA GLY A 169 -2.20 -20.61 7.85
C GLY A 169 -1.58 -21.77 7.08
N SER A 170 -2.12 -22.12 5.90
CA SER A 170 -1.57 -23.17 5.02
C SER A 170 -0.56 -22.65 4.00
N GLY A 171 -0.42 -21.33 3.87
CA GLY A 171 0.49 -20.64 2.94
C GLY A 171 1.90 -20.39 3.48
N GLY A 172 2.33 -21.15 4.50
CA GLY A 172 3.64 -21.01 5.13
C GLY A 172 3.68 -19.94 6.24
N ASN A 173 4.87 -19.72 6.76
CA ASN A 173 5.13 -18.86 7.92
C ASN A 173 5.99 -17.63 7.56
N THR A 174 5.73 -17.05 6.43
CA THR A 174 6.46 -15.90 5.83
C THR A 174 6.75 -14.77 6.82
N TYR A 175 5.84 -14.50 7.76
CA TYR A 175 5.93 -13.37 8.70
C TYR A 175 6.16 -13.82 10.16
N GLY A 176 6.34 -15.11 10.42
CA GLY A 176 6.44 -15.71 11.75
C GLY A 176 5.40 -16.81 11.94
N ARG A 177 4.53 -16.71 12.97
CA ARG A 177 3.46 -17.70 13.17
C ARG A 177 2.51 -17.72 11.97
N PRO A 178 2.09 -18.92 11.48
CA PRO A 178 1.14 -19.01 10.37
C PRO A 178 -0.27 -18.58 10.79
N GLY A 179 -1.06 -18.15 9.80
CA GLY A 179 -2.46 -17.78 10.01
C GLY A 179 -2.70 -16.28 9.95
N ARG A 180 -3.69 -15.83 10.72
CA ARG A 180 -4.24 -14.47 10.70
C ARG A 180 -4.41 -13.88 12.09
N ILE A 181 -4.61 -12.59 12.14
CA ILE A 181 -5.10 -11.88 13.34
C ILE A 181 -6.47 -12.45 13.71
N LYS A 182 -6.65 -12.82 14.98
CA LYS A 182 -7.91 -13.43 15.47
C LYS A 182 -9.13 -12.59 15.10
N GLY A 183 -10.17 -13.25 14.58
CA GLY A 183 -11.43 -12.61 14.19
C GLY A 183 -11.37 -11.80 12.89
N SER A 184 -10.22 -11.75 12.21
CA SER A 184 -10.15 -11.05 10.92
C SER A 184 -10.76 -11.85 9.78
N VAL A 185 -11.29 -11.13 8.78
CA VAL A 185 -11.82 -11.70 7.53
C VAL A 185 -10.81 -11.54 6.40
N ASN A 186 -11.01 -12.25 5.29
CA ASN A 186 -10.09 -12.22 4.16
C ASN A 186 -10.70 -11.57 2.91
N VAL A 187 -10.07 -10.52 2.43
CA VAL A 187 -10.32 -9.96 1.09
C VAL A 187 -8.96 -9.81 0.40
N PRO A 188 -8.48 -10.86 -0.29
CA PRO A 188 -7.16 -10.86 -0.92
C PRO A 188 -7.04 -9.76 -1.97
N THR A 189 -6.00 -8.93 -1.87
CA THR A 189 -5.75 -7.84 -2.83
C THR A 189 -5.67 -8.35 -4.28
N VAL A 190 -5.10 -9.52 -4.50
CA VAL A 190 -5.02 -10.13 -5.85
C VAL A 190 -6.41 -10.37 -6.45
N GLY A 191 -7.43 -10.57 -5.64
CA GLY A 191 -8.82 -10.72 -6.06
C GLY A 191 -9.53 -9.40 -6.38
N LEU A 192 -8.91 -8.26 -6.12
CA LEU A 192 -9.43 -6.92 -6.42
C LEU A 192 -8.93 -6.38 -7.77
N ILE A 193 -7.96 -7.06 -8.37
CA ILE A 193 -7.26 -6.64 -9.59
C ILE A 193 -7.53 -7.63 -10.70
N ASP A 194 -7.84 -7.12 -11.88
CA ASP A 194 -7.92 -7.92 -13.10
C ASP A 194 -6.50 -8.25 -13.59
N PRO A 195 -6.07 -9.52 -13.61
CA PRO A 195 -4.71 -9.89 -13.97
C PRO A 195 -4.37 -9.63 -15.45
N ALA A 196 -5.37 -9.55 -16.34
CA ALA A 196 -5.14 -9.30 -17.76
C ALA A 196 -4.84 -7.83 -18.06
N THR A 197 -5.43 -6.92 -17.28
CA THR A 197 -5.34 -5.47 -17.50
C THR A 197 -4.56 -4.73 -16.43
N ASN A 198 -4.28 -5.38 -15.30
CA ASN A 198 -3.70 -4.79 -14.09
C ASN A 198 -4.55 -3.62 -13.53
N THR A 199 -5.84 -3.60 -13.83
CA THR A 199 -6.79 -2.60 -13.32
C THR A 199 -7.54 -3.15 -12.11
N PHE A 200 -7.96 -2.25 -11.22
CA PHE A 200 -8.98 -2.63 -10.26
C PHE A 200 -10.24 -3.12 -10.98
N LEU A 201 -10.90 -4.10 -10.39
CA LEU A 201 -12.19 -4.57 -10.88
C LEU A 201 -13.22 -3.42 -10.94
N PRO A 202 -14.26 -3.55 -11.78
CA PRO A 202 -15.36 -2.58 -11.80
C PRO A 202 -15.97 -2.37 -10.41
N PRO A 203 -16.47 -1.16 -10.07
CA PRO A 203 -16.96 -0.82 -8.74
C PRO A 203 -17.97 -1.81 -8.16
N ALA A 204 -18.92 -2.29 -8.97
CA ALA A 204 -19.92 -3.28 -8.53
C ALA A 204 -19.28 -4.62 -8.10
N LYS A 205 -18.24 -5.08 -8.82
CA LYS A 205 -17.51 -6.31 -8.45
C LYS A 205 -16.65 -6.13 -7.20
N LEU A 206 -16.03 -4.97 -7.04
CA LEU A 206 -15.30 -4.62 -5.81
C LEU A 206 -16.25 -4.56 -4.63
N ARG A 207 -17.39 -3.86 -4.79
CA ARG A 207 -18.40 -3.70 -3.75
C ARG A 207 -18.90 -5.07 -3.26
N ALA A 208 -19.23 -5.99 -4.16
CA ALA A 208 -19.69 -7.34 -3.80
C ALA A 208 -18.71 -8.08 -2.89
N LYS A 209 -17.38 -7.98 -3.17
CA LYS A 209 -16.36 -8.62 -2.32
C LYS A 209 -16.30 -8.06 -0.90
N PHE A 210 -16.55 -6.79 -0.72
CA PHE A 210 -16.59 -6.17 0.60
C PHE A 210 -17.92 -6.38 1.31
N ASP A 211 -19.01 -6.52 0.57
CA ASP A 211 -20.34 -6.86 1.13
C ASP A 211 -20.37 -8.29 1.69
N GLU A 212 -19.64 -9.25 1.06
CA GLU A 212 -19.48 -10.63 1.58
C GLU A 212 -18.92 -10.67 3.02
N VAL A 213 -18.14 -9.66 3.40
CA VAL A 213 -17.54 -9.54 4.74
C VAL A 213 -18.18 -8.43 5.58
N HIS A 214 -19.30 -7.85 5.14
CA HIS A 214 -20.00 -6.77 5.83
C HIS A 214 -19.11 -5.55 6.15
N ALA A 215 -18.17 -5.21 5.26
CA ALA A 215 -17.23 -4.15 5.49
C ALA A 215 -17.90 -2.77 5.58
N PHE A 216 -18.94 -2.52 4.76
CA PHE A 216 -19.62 -1.22 4.72
C PHE A 216 -20.54 -0.94 5.90
N ASP A 217 -20.82 -1.93 6.72
CA ASP A 217 -21.64 -1.79 7.92
C ASP A 217 -20.80 -1.41 9.16
N ARG A 218 -19.48 -1.35 9.04
CA ARG A 218 -18.53 -1.24 10.14
C ARG A 218 -17.35 -0.32 9.78
N LYS A 219 -16.62 0.16 10.78
CA LYS A 219 -15.28 0.72 10.58
C LYS A 219 -14.35 -0.37 10.07
N VAL A 220 -13.39 -0.01 9.23
CA VAL A 220 -12.47 -1.00 8.65
C VAL A 220 -11.04 -0.74 9.08
N ILE A 221 -10.35 -1.79 9.50
CA ILE A 221 -8.88 -1.83 9.61
C ILE A 221 -8.36 -2.84 8.59
N THR A 222 -7.53 -2.39 7.63
CA THR A 222 -6.87 -3.29 6.67
C THR A 222 -5.47 -3.63 7.13
N TYR A 223 -5.03 -4.87 6.92
CA TYR A 223 -3.66 -5.31 7.16
C TYR A 223 -3.19 -6.34 6.13
N CYS A 224 -1.87 -6.59 6.07
CA CYS A 224 -1.28 -7.62 5.23
C CYS A 224 0.02 -8.17 5.85
N GLY A 225 1.12 -8.25 5.10
CA GLY A 225 2.45 -8.57 5.63
C GLY A 225 3.17 -7.38 6.26
N GLY A 226 3.12 -6.21 5.60
CA GLY A 226 3.80 -4.98 6.01
C GLY A 226 3.22 -3.74 5.32
N GLY A 227 1.89 -3.58 5.34
CA GLY A 227 1.16 -2.37 4.93
C GLY A 227 1.01 -2.12 3.43
N ILE A 228 1.66 -2.89 2.55
CA ILE A 228 1.63 -2.62 1.10
C ILE A 228 0.34 -3.13 0.44
N ALA A 229 0.07 -4.44 0.47
CA ALA A 229 -1.18 -4.98 -0.10
C ALA A 229 -2.42 -4.40 0.58
N ALA A 230 -2.36 -4.17 1.89
CA ALA A 230 -3.42 -3.52 2.67
C ALA A 230 -3.77 -2.13 2.14
N SER A 231 -2.79 -1.37 1.61
CA SER A 231 -3.06 -0.05 1.03
C SER A 231 -3.91 -0.12 -0.24
N ALA A 232 -3.80 -1.20 -1.03
CA ALA A 232 -4.64 -1.38 -2.21
C ALA A 232 -6.08 -1.77 -1.81
N THR A 233 -6.26 -2.57 -0.77
CA THR A 233 -7.57 -2.87 -0.19
C THR A 233 -8.21 -1.61 0.40
N ALA A 234 -7.45 -0.81 1.16
CA ALA A 234 -7.91 0.48 1.69
C ALA A 234 -8.27 1.46 0.56
N HIS A 235 -7.46 1.54 -0.51
CA HIS A 235 -7.75 2.36 -1.68
C HIS A 235 -9.07 1.94 -2.35
N ALA A 236 -9.31 0.66 -2.53
CA ALA A 236 -10.56 0.15 -3.11
C ALA A 236 -11.79 0.53 -2.27
N LEU A 237 -11.72 0.41 -0.95
CA LEU A 237 -12.77 0.83 -0.02
C LEU A 237 -13.05 2.33 -0.12
N VAL A 238 -12.01 3.16 -0.12
CA VAL A 238 -12.15 4.63 -0.26
C VAL A 238 -12.74 5.01 -1.61
N MET A 239 -12.32 4.37 -2.72
CA MET A 239 -12.92 4.58 -4.04
C MET A 239 -14.42 4.26 -4.08
N LEU A 240 -14.87 3.28 -3.28
CA LEU A 240 -16.28 2.91 -3.14
C LEU A 240 -17.03 3.79 -2.15
N GLY A 241 -16.40 4.81 -1.58
CA GLY A 241 -17.01 5.76 -0.65
C GLY A 241 -17.09 5.27 0.80
N HIS A 242 -16.27 4.30 1.22
CA HIS A 242 -16.23 3.88 2.63
C HIS A 242 -15.76 5.04 3.52
N PRO A 243 -16.52 5.42 4.57
CA PRO A 243 -16.24 6.63 5.34
C PRO A 243 -15.08 6.49 6.36
N ASP A 244 -14.82 5.28 6.85
CA ASP A 244 -13.88 5.05 7.96
C ASP A 244 -12.99 3.84 7.69
N VAL A 245 -11.83 4.09 7.06
CA VAL A 245 -10.83 3.08 6.74
C VAL A 245 -9.51 3.48 7.39
N ARG A 246 -8.93 2.56 8.14
CA ARG A 246 -7.58 2.68 8.70
C ARG A 246 -6.69 1.55 8.19
N LEU A 247 -5.39 1.75 8.20
CA LEU A 247 -4.41 0.77 7.79
C LEU A 247 -3.48 0.45 8.95
N TYR A 248 -3.36 -0.83 9.31
CA TYR A 248 -2.37 -1.31 10.26
C TYR A 248 -1.03 -1.52 9.54
N ASP A 249 -0.12 -0.59 9.73
CA ASP A 249 1.12 -0.49 8.95
C ASP A 249 2.06 -1.66 9.18
N ALA A 250 2.38 -1.95 10.43
CA ALA A 250 3.28 -3.03 10.82
C ALA A 250 2.75 -4.43 10.47
N SER A 251 1.42 -4.59 10.42
CA SER A 251 0.75 -5.80 9.90
C SER A 251 1.28 -7.09 10.54
N MET A 252 1.35 -8.18 9.77
CA MET A 252 1.86 -9.48 10.24
C MET A 252 3.35 -9.46 10.58
N SER A 253 4.12 -8.53 10.02
CA SER A 253 5.55 -8.41 10.36
C SER A 253 5.80 -8.03 11.83
N GLU A 254 4.85 -7.37 12.48
CA GLU A 254 4.84 -7.13 13.93
C GLU A 254 4.01 -8.18 14.66
N TRP A 255 2.79 -8.44 14.18
CA TRP A 255 1.80 -9.25 14.89
C TRP A 255 2.21 -10.71 15.05
N ALA A 256 2.71 -11.34 13.97
CA ALA A 256 3.02 -12.77 13.97
C ALA A 256 4.27 -13.15 14.75
N VAL A 257 5.14 -12.20 15.08
CA VAL A 257 6.34 -12.43 15.88
C VAL A 257 6.13 -12.18 17.37
N ASP A 258 5.08 -11.48 17.76
CA ASP A 258 4.71 -11.23 19.15
C ASP A 258 3.77 -12.33 19.65
N GLU A 259 4.30 -13.27 20.42
CA GLU A 259 3.55 -14.45 20.91
C GLU A 259 2.37 -14.08 21.83
N SER A 260 2.36 -12.89 22.40
CA SER A 260 1.25 -12.40 23.25
C SER A 260 0.01 -11.99 22.45
N LEU A 261 0.16 -11.76 21.14
CA LEU A 261 -0.93 -11.30 20.28
C LEU A 261 -1.76 -12.46 19.71
N PRO A 262 -3.11 -12.39 19.76
CA PRO A 262 -3.99 -13.48 19.37
C PRO A 262 -3.96 -13.76 17.87
N MET A 263 -3.79 -15.03 17.49
CA MET A 263 -3.85 -15.52 16.10
C MET A 263 -4.81 -16.69 15.96
N GLU A 264 -5.23 -16.95 14.72
CA GLU A 264 -6.05 -18.08 14.30
C GLU A 264 -5.49 -18.73 13.03
N VAL A 265 -5.79 -20.02 12.86
CA VAL A 265 -5.60 -20.82 11.64
C VAL A 265 -6.91 -21.48 11.24
N GLY A 266 -7.03 -21.89 9.98
CA GLY A 266 -8.26 -22.53 9.45
C GLY A 266 -9.18 -21.64 8.65
#